data_5c3bf150ea7a0ebf4bbc4361678f2e55
#
_entry.id   5c3bf150ea7a0ebf4bbc4361678f2e55
#
_cell.length_a   1.000
_cell.length_b   1.000
_cell.length_c   1.000
_cell.angle_alpha   90.00
_cell.angle_beta   90.00
_cell.angle_gamma   90.00
#
_symmetry.space_group_name_H-M   'P 1'
#
loop_
_entity.id
_entity.type
_entity.pdbx_description
1 polymer ?
#
loop_
_entity_poly.entity_id
_entity_poly.type
_entity_poly.pdbx_seq_one_letter_code
_entity_poly.pdbx_strand_id
1 'polypeptide(L)'
;MKTRTLLALLPLLCTPFALAQHQAFNINPDSSTVAFTLGGHDTTNGTFRVAKGIVNFDPTTPNLSGLVDVSAASGTSGNASRDKKMLNDVLQASQFADVTFVPQTYTGTLAPSGDSTLQVTGIFTLHGTPHTITVPMQLHIEGAKCTAKAHFVVPYVQWGLKDPSIFILKVAKEVDVNLTLVGFLAPAS
;
A
#
# COMPACT_ATOMS: atom_id res chain seq x y z
N MET A 1 15.46 67.69 -38.53
CA MET A 1 15.35 66.96 -37.22
C MET A 1 14.55 65.65 -37.47
N LYS A 2 15.22 64.50 -37.43
CA LYS A 2 14.59 63.20 -37.68
C LYS A 2 14.42 62.49 -36.33
N THR A 3 13.17 62.42 -35.87
CA THR A 3 12.79 61.72 -34.62
C THR A 3 12.81 60.20 -34.87
N ARG A 4 13.69 59.46 -34.21
CA ARG A 4 13.77 58.01 -34.22
C ARG A 4 12.92 57.49 -33.06
N THR A 5 11.75 56.90 -33.40
CA THR A 5 10.92 56.19 -32.44
C THR A 5 11.55 54.81 -32.16
N LEU A 6 11.99 54.60 -30.91
CA LEU A 6 12.55 53.31 -30.44
C LEU A 6 11.37 52.43 -29.99
N LEU A 7 11.06 51.40 -30.77
CA LEU A 7 10.04 50.41 -30.43
C LEU A 7 10.67 49.37 -29.46
N ALA A 8 10.34 49.46 -28.17
CA ALA A 8 10.77 48.48 -27.16
C ALA A 8 9.95 47.21 -27.32
N LEU A 9 10.62 46.15 -27.77
CA LEU A 9 10.06 44.78 -27.85
C LEU A 9 10.12 44.17 -26.46
N LEU A 10 8.96 44.05 -25.78
CA LEU A 10 8.82 43.40 -24.48
C LEU A 10 8.81 41.88 -24.69
N PRO A 11 9.75 41.08 -24.14
CA PRO A 11 9.70 39.64 -24.27
C PRO A 11 8.55 39.08 -23.40
N LEU A 12 7.60 38.41 -24.02
CA LEU A 12 6.52 37.68 -23.38
C LEU A 12 7.13 36.44 -22.72
N LEU A 13 7.37 36.50 -21.41
CA LEU A 13 7.77 35.34 -20.59
C LEU A 13 6.61 34.37 -20.53
N CYS A 14 6.58 33.41 -21.44
CA CYS A 14 5.70 32.25 -21.38
C CYS A 14 6.20 31.32 -20.27
N THR A 15 5.70 31.47 -19.04
CA THR A 15 5.93 30.51 -17.97
C THR A 15 5.19 29.23 -18.34
N PRO A 16 5.87 28.07 -18.46
CA PRO A 16 5.15 26.82 -18.63
C PRO A 16 4.34 26.56 -17.36
N PHE A 17 3.01 26.56 -17.46
CA PHE A 17 2.16 25.96 -16.45
C PHE A 17 2.49 24.47 -16.46
N ALA A 18 3.27 24.01 -15.47
CA ALA A 18 3.38 22.59 -15.18
C ALA A 18 1.99 22.15 -14.69
N LEU A 19 1.21 21.57 -15.58
CA LEU A 19 0.00 20.86 -15.20
C LEU A 19 0.44 19.75 -14.24
N ALA A 20 -0.06 19.78 -13.03
CA ALA A 20 0.11 18.69 -12.09
C ALA A 20 -0.41 17.41 -12.78
N GLN A 21 0.49 16.55 -13.15
CA GLN A 21 0.16 15.35 -13.92
C GLN A 21 -0.26 14.28 -12.92
N HIS A 22 -1.43 13.69 -13.09
CA HIS A 22 -1.79 12.47 -12.36
C HIS A 22 -0.68 11.44 -12.49
N GLN A 23 -0.31 10.84 -11.40
CA GLN A 23 0.75 9.85 -11.33
C GLN A 23 0.21 8.51 -10.88
N ALA A 24 0.86 7.45 -11.33
CA ALA A 24 0.60 6.08 -10.91
C ALA A 24 1.86 5.47 -10.27
N PHE A 25 1.73 4.95 -9.08
CA PHE A 25 2.71 4.07 -8.47
C PHE A 25 2.41 2.64 -8.91
N ASN A 26 3.18 2.15 -9.87
CA ASN A 26 3.09 0.80 -10.39
C ASN A 26 3.96 -0.12 -9.53
N ILE A 27 3.31 -0.95 -8.71
CA ILE A 27 3.97 -1.83 -7.76
C ILE A 27 4.52 -3.05 -8.50
N ASN A 28 5.78 -3.39 -8.22
CA ASN A 28 6.42 -4.62 -8.70
C ASN A 28 6.20 -5.73 -7.66
N PRO A 29 5.39 -6.77 -7.95
CA PRO A 29 5.12 -7.85 -7.02
C PRO A 29 6.37 -8.59 -6.54
N ASP A 30 7.33 -8.85 -7.44
CA ASP A 30 8.52 -9.65 -7.14
C ASP A 30 9.51 -8.93 -6.21
N SER A 31 9.43 -7.59 -6.16
CA SER A 31 10.27 -6.75 -5.30
C SER A 31 9.55 -6.30 -4.02
N SER A 32 8.28 -6.69 -3.88
CA SER A 32 7.41 -6.30 -2.76
C SER A 32 7.22 -7.44 -1.78
N THR A 33 7.05 -7.12 -0.50
CA THR A 33 6.91 -8.11 0.57
C THR A 33 5.80 -7.71 1.52
N VAL A 34 4.97 -8.68 1.88
CA VAL A 34 4.02 -8.60 3.00
C VAL A 34 4.46 -9.62 4.03
N ALA A 35 5.04 -9.16 5.12
CA ALA A 35 5.44 -10.00 6.24
C ALA A 35 4.42 -9.88 7.37
N PHE A 36 4.18 -10.97 8.08
CA PHE A 36 3.33 -10.98 9.27
C PHE A 36 4.03 -11.59 10.47
N THR A 37 3.64 -11.13 11.65
CA THR A 37 4.04 -11.70 12.93
C THR A 37 2.79 -11.96 13.76
N LEU A 38 2.57 -13.20 14.12
CA LEU A 38 1.46 -13.64 14.96
C LEU A 38 2.01 -14.10 16.31
N GLY A 39 1.63 -13.38 17.35
CA GLY A 39 1.99 -13.70 18.74
C GLY A 39 1.19 -14.88 19.29
N GLY A 40 1.57 -15.35 20.49
CA GLY A 40 0.88 -16.43 21.19
C GLY A 40 1.83 -17.21 22.06
N HIS A 41 1.56 -18.50 22.27
CA HIS A 41 2.47 -19.41 22.98
C HIS A 41 3.84 -19.43 22.29
N ASP A 42 3.84 -19.49 20.97
CA ASP A 42 5.02 -19.32 20.13
C ASP A 42 4.77 -18.19 19.11
N THR A 43 5.79 -17.37 18.88
CA THR A 43 5.74 -16.34 17.83
C THR A 43 5.87 -17.00 16.45
N THR A 44 4.92 -16.70 15.58
CA THR A 44 4.92 -17.17 14.20
C THR A 44 5.19 -16.01 13.25
N ASN A 45 6.24 -16.11 12.46
CA ASN A 45 6.52 -15.20 11.37
C ASN A 45 6.20 -15.86 10.04
N GLY A 46 5.77 -15.06 9.07
CA GLY A 46 5.50 -15.56 7.75
C GLY A 46 5.36 -14.43 6.73
N THR A 47 5.05 -14.81 5.51
CA THR A 47 4.91 -13.87 4.39
C THR A 47 3.75 -14.23 3.50
N PHE A 48 3.25 -13.21 2.79
CA PHE A 48 2.36 -13.32 1.64
C PHE A 48 2.99 -12.63 0.44
N ARG A 49 2.56 -12.97 -0.76
CA ARG A 49 2.99 -12.33 -2.00
C ARG A 49 1.98 -11.31 -2.47
N VAL A 50 2.46 -10.16 -2.89
CA VAL A 50 1.68 -9.19 -3.65
C VAL A 50 1.36 -9.83 -5.02
N ALA A 51 0.10 -9.85 -5.40
CA ALA A 51 -0.34 -10.37 -6.69
C ALA A 51 -0.25 -9.27 -7.77
N LYS A 52 -0.70 -8.07 -7.44
CA LYS A 52 -0.63 -6.87 -8.29
C LYS A 52 -0.84 -5.62 -7.45
N GLY A 53 -0.47 -4.47 -8.00
CA GLY A 53 -0.77 -3.20 -7.34
C GLY A 53 -0.53 -2.01 -8.24
N ILE A 54 -1.48 -1.07 -8.17
CA ILE A 54 -1.36 0.25 -8.76
C ILE A 54 -2.06 1.25 -7.85
N VAL A 55 -1.40 2.36 -7.56
CA VAL A 55 -1.99 3.48 -6.79
C VAL A 55 -1.84 4.75 -7.61
N ASN A 56 -2.97 5.34 -7.97
CA ASN A 56 -3.03 6.61 -8.69
C ASN A 56 -3.20 7.74 -7.69
N PHE A 57 -2.51 8.84 -7.93
CA PHE A 57 -2.57 10.04 -7.11
C PHE A 57 -2.31 11.31 -7.92
N ASP A 58 -2.84 12.39 -7.42
CA ASP A 58 -2.54 13.75 -7.87
C ASP A 58 -1.79 14.45 -6.74
N PRO A 59 -0.55 14.94 -6.95
CA PRO A 59 0.21 15.60 -5.88
C PRO A 59 -0.46 16.86 -5.31
N THR A 60 -1.47 17.40 -6.00
CA THR A 60 -2.19 18.62 -5.59
C THR A 60 -3.46 18.34 -4.77
N THR A 61 -3.89 17.08 -4.69
CA THR A 61 -5.09 16.68 -3.94
C THR A 61 -4.79 15.49 -3.02
N PRO A 62 -5.52 15.34 -1.90
CA PRO A 62 -5.31 14.20 -0.99
C PRO A 62 -5.94 12.90 -1.52
N ASN A 63 -6.48 12.89 -2.72
CA ASN A 63 -7.23 11.75 -3.25
C ASN A 63 -6.30 10.70 -3.82
N LEU A 64 -6.62 9.45 -3.48
CA LEU A 64 -5.97 8.26 -4.01
C LEU A 64 -7.01 7.37 -4.68
N SER A 65 -6.56 6.55 -5.62
CA SER A 65 -7.37 5.49 -6.21
C SER A 65 -6.48 4.31 -6.61
N GLY A 66 -7.09 3.21 -7.00
CA GLY A 66 -6.37 2.02 -7.42
C GLY A 66 -6.56 0.85 -6.47
N LEU A 67 -5.64 -0.10 -6.51
CA LEU A 67 -5.76 -1.36 -5.79
C LEU A 67 -4.37 -1.92 -5.48
N VAL A 68 -4.19 -2.43 -4.26
CA VAL A 68 -3.11 -3.36 -3.90
C VAL A 68 -3.77 -4.69 -3.57
N ASP A 69 -3.32 -5.73 -4.22
CA ASP A 69 -3.88 -7.07 -4.12
C ASP A 69 -2.81 -8.07 -3.66
N VAL A 70 -3.13 -8.81 -2.61
CA VAL A 70 -2.27 -9.81 -1.97
C VAL A 70 -2.95 -11.18 -2.05
N SER A 71 -2.26 -12.16 -2.60
CA SER A 71 -2.78 -13.52 -2.70
C SER A 71 -2.85 -14.20 -1.32
N ALA A 72 -4.05 -14.46 -0.82
CA ALA A 72 -4.26 -15.17 0.44
C ALA A 72 -3.65 -16.59 0.40
N ALA A 73 -3.74 -17.27 -0.76
CA ALA A 73 -3.19 -18.60 -0.94
C ALA A 73 -1.66 -18.68 -0.93
N SER A 74 -0.97 -17.53 -1.02
CA SER A 74 0.50 -17.46 -1.01
C SER A 74 1.11 -17.48 0.40
N GLY A 75 0.28 -17.49 1.43
CA GLY A 75 0.73 -17.41 2.83
C GLY A 75 1.61 -18.59 3.23
N THR A 76 2.77 -18.28 3.81
CA THR A 76 3.67 -19.30 4.36
C THR A 76 4.33 -18.81 5.64
N SER A 77 4.48 -19.72 6.58
CA SER A 77 5.20 -19.53 7.84
C SER A 77 6.42 -20.47 7.95
N GLY A 78 6.74 -21.17 6.86
CA GLY A 78 7.80 -22.18 6.84
C GLY A 78 7.43 -23.50 7.51
N ASN A 79 6.16 -23.69 7.91
CA ASN A 79 5.65 -24.94 8.48
C ASN A 79 4.38 -25.37 7.73
N ALA A 80 4.49 -26.41 6.90
CA ALA A 80 3.41 -26.86 6.03
C ALA A 80 2.11 -27.21 6.74
N SER A 81 2.16 -27.78 7.97
CA SER A 81 0.96 -28.12 8.74
C SER A 81 0.25 -26.85 9.24
N ARG A 82 1.01 -25.87 9.71
CA ARG A 82 0.48 -24.57 10.15
C ARG A 82 -0.07 -23.78 8.95
N ASP A 83 0.66 -23.76 7.84
CA ASP A 83 0.25 -23.08 6.61
C ASP A 83 -1.07 -23.67 6.11
N LYS A 84 -1.23 -24.99 6.09
CA LYS A 84 -2.49 -25.64 5.71
C LYS A 84 -3.66 -25.19 6.60
N LYS A 85 -3.47 -25.10 7.92
CA LYS A 85 -4.52 -24.61 8.84
C LYS A 85 -4.82 -23.13 8.60
N MET A 86 -3.79 -22.29 8.44
CA MET A 86 -3.95 -20.88 8.17
C MET A 86 -4.75 -20.65 6.88
N LEU A 87 -4.37 -21.32 5.81
CA LEU A 87 -5.00 -21.14 4.49
C LEU A 87 -6.42 -21.72 4.41
N ASN A 88 -6.65 -22.90 5.00
CA ASN A 88 -7.93 -23.58 4.85
C ASN A 88 -8.93 -23.20 5.94
N ASP A 89 -8.49 -23.09 7.21
CA ASP A 89 -9.40 -22.94 8.35
C ASP A 89 -9.62 -21.49 8.78
N VAL A 90 -8.60 -20.63 8.62
CA VAL A 90 -8.65 -19.23 9.06
C VAL A 90 -8.96 -18.31 7.89
N LEU A 91 -8.14 -18.34 6.84
CA LEU A 91 -8.30 -17.46 5.67
C LEU A 91 -9.33 -17.98 4.67
N GLN A 92 -9.59 -19.30 4.65
CA GLN A 92 -10.44 -19.96 3.64
C GLN A 92 -10.06 -19.50 2.21
N ALA A 93 -8.77 -19.57 1.91
CA ALA A 93 -8.17 -18.96 0.72
C ALA A 93 -8.71 -19.51 -0.61
N SER A 94 -9.38 -20.68 -0.60
CA SER A 94 -10.11 -21.21 -1.77
C SER A 94 -11.40 -20.44 -2.09
N GLN A 95 -11.99 -19.75 -1.09
CA GLN A 95 -13.19 -18.95 -1.24
C GLN A 95 -12.87 -17.46 -1.29
N PHE A 96 -11.88 -17.04 -0.51
CA PHE A 96 -11.42 -15.65 -0.37
C PHE A 96 -9.96 -15.57 -0.81
N ALA A 97 -9.75 -15.64 -2.13
CA ALA A 97 -8.42 -15.73 -2.73
C ALA A 97 -7.58 -14.47 -2.54
N ASP A 98 -8.24 -13.32 -2.41
CA ASP A 98 -7.60 -12.02 -2.44
C ASP A 98 -7.80 -11.28 -1.11
N VAL A 99 -6.71 -10.65 -0.64
CA VAL A 99 -6.73 -9.63 0.41
C VAL A 99 -6.38 -8.31 -0.27
N THR A 100 -7.32 -7.36 -0.25
CA THR A 100 -7.17 -6.14 -1.04
C THR A 100 -7.15 -4.88 -0.18
N PHE A 101 -6.42 -3.87 -0.66
CA PHE A 101 -6.48 -2.52 -0.14
C PHE A 101 -6.75 -1.52 -1.26
N VAL A 102 -7.85 -0.78 -1.14
CA VAL A 102 -8.24 0.31 -2.04
C VAL A 102 -7.98 1.62 -1.31
N PRO A 103 -6.84 2.31 -1.59
CA PRO A 103 -6.55 3.60 -0.99
C PRO A 103 -7.54 4.65 -1.49
N GLN A 104 -7.94 5.56 -0.61
CA GLN A 104 -8.93 6.61 -0.91
C GLN A 104 -8.38 8.01 -0.70
N THR A 105 -7.72 8.23 0.43
CA THR A 105 -7.17 9.54 0.78
C THR A 105 -5.88 9.40 1.57
N TYR A 106 -5.12 10.50 1.63
CA TYR A 106 -3.99 10.59 2.56
C TYR A 106 -3.93 11.94 3.25
N THR A 107 -3.23 11.99 4.38
CA THR A 107 -2.82 13.21 5.07
C THR A 107 -1.31 13.20 5.27
N GLY A 108 -0.71 14.38 5.43
CA GLY A 108 0.72 14.57 5.45
C GLY A 108 1.21 15.25 4.19
N THR A 109 2.53 15.44 4.08
CA THR A 109 3.16 16.10 2.93
C THR A 109 3.88 15.07 2.08
N LEU A 110 3.47 14.95 0.82
CA LEU A 110 4.16 14.11 -0.17
C LEU A 110 5.26 14.95 -0.83
N ALA A 111 6.51 14.59 -0.58
CA ALA A 111 7.66 15.20 -1.24
C ALA A 111 7.83 14.62 -2.66
N PRO A 112 8.25 15.43 -3.65
CA PRO A 112 8.48 14.92 -5.02
C PRO A 112 9.69 14.00 -5.12
N SER A 113 10.58 14.01 -4.13
CA SER A 113 11.73 13.12 -3.98
C SER A 113 12.14 13.02 -2.52
N GLY A 114 12.90 11.97 -2.15
CA GLY A 114 13.31 11.69 -0.77
C GLY A 114 12.19 11.08 0.07
N ASP A 115 12.21 11.34 1.37
CA ASP A 115 11.34 10.70 2.35
C ASP A 115 10.06 11.48 2.61
N SER A 116 8.97 10.76 2.80
CA SER A 116 7.67 11.31 3.21
C SER A 116 7.01 10.37 4.22
N THR A 117 6.25 10.92 5.15
CA THR A 117 5.40 10.15 6.06
C THR A 117 3.96 10.60 5.86
N LEU A 118 3.09 9.66 5.49
CA LEU A 118 1.69 9.88 5.21
C LEU A 118 0.82 8.99 6.10
N GLN A 119 -0.42 9.44 6.35
CA GLN A 119 -1.48 8.58 6.87
C GLN A 119 -2.41 8.26 5.70
N VAL A 120 -2.44 7.02 5.24
CA VAL A 120 -3.26 6.58 4.11
C VAL A 120 -4.52 5.91 4.62
N THR A 121 -5.67 6.47 4.30
CA THR A 121 -6.98 5.89 4.61
C THR A 121 -7.55 5.20 3.39
N GLY A 122 -8.11 4.00 3.59
CA GLY A 122 -8.69 3.21 2.51
C GLY A 122 -9.52 2.04 3.02
N ILE A 123 -10.01 1.25 2.09
CA ILE A 123 -10.79 0.04 2.35
C ILE A 123 -9.88 -1.18 2.26
N PHE A 124 -9.71 -1.85 3.38
CA PHE A 124 -9.02 -3.13 3.49
C PHE A 124 -10.06 -4.26 3.50
N THR A 125 -10.01 -5.14 2.52
CA THR A 125 -10.92 -6.28 2.45
C THR A 125 -10.18 -7.55 2.82
N LEU A 126 -10.63 -8.19 3.89
CA LEU A 126 -10.13 -9.47 4.37
C LEU A 126 -11.27 -10.45 4.52
N HIS A 127 -11.11 -11.67 4.03
CA HIS A 127 -12.14 -12.71 4.09
C HIS A 127 -13.50 -12.23 3.56
N GLY A 128 -13.47 -11.45 2.46
CA GLY A 128 -14.66 -10.88 1.80
C GLY A 128 -15.32 -9.71 2.54
N THR A 129 -14.84 -9.33 3.73
CA THR A 129 -15.42 -8.24 4.53
C THR A 129 -14.58 -6.99 4.44
N PRO A 130 -15.15 -5.82 4.03
CA PRO A 130 -14.45 -4.55 3.95
C PRO A 130 -14.36 -3.86 5.31
N HIS A 131 -13.19 -3.27 5.59
CA HIS A 131 -12.90 -2.49 6.78
C HIS A 131 -12.21 -1.19 6.39
N THR A 132 -12.70 -0.05 6.88
CA THR A 132 -11.98 1.22 6.71
C THR A 132 -10.83 1.26 7.70
N ILE A 133 -9.61 1.40 7.20
CA ILE A 133 -8.41 1.52 8.02
C ILE A 133 -7.59 2.74 7.61
N THR A 134 -6.80 3.26 8.56
CA THR A 134 -5.76 4.27 8.30
C THR A 134 -4.41 3.67 8.65
N VAL A 135 -3.51 3.70 7.68
CA VAL A 135 -2.19 3.06 7.76
C VAL A 135 -1.11 4.13 7.69
N PRO A 136 -0.19 4.19 8.68
CA PRO A 136 1.00 5.03 8.58
C PRO A 136 1.92 4.48 7.50
N MET A 137 2.25 5.31 6.51
CA MET A 137 3.03 4.95 5.34
C MET A 137 4.29 5.78 5.28
N GLN A 138 5.45 5.15 5.20
CA GLN A 138 6.74 5.79 4.93
C GLN A 138 7.08 5.57 3.46
N LEU A 139 7.28 6.65 2.74
CA LEU A 139 7.62 6.65 1.32
C LEU A 139 9.05 7.13 1.13
N HIS A 140 9.76 6.51 0.20
CA HIS A 140 11.04 6.98 -0.31
C HIS A 140 11.00 7.02 -1.83
N ILE A 141 11.23 8.21 -2.41
CA ILE A 141 11.21 8.43 -3.86
C ILE A 141 12.61 8.82 -4.33
N GLU A 142 13.15 8.05 -5.26
CA GLU A 142 14.43 8.29 -5.93
C GLU A 142 14.25 8.20 -7.45
N GLY A 143 14.18 9.36 -8.11
CA GLY A 143 13.81 9.43 -9.52
C GLY A 143 12.42 8.85 -9.76
N ALA A 144 12.31 7.85 -10.62
CA ALA A 144 11.05 7.15 -10.86
C ALA A 144 10.80 6.01 -9.85
N LYS A 145 11.82 5.56 -9.11
CA LYS A 145 11.66 4.47 -8.14
C LYS A 145 10.95 4.98 -6.88
N CYS A 146 9.97 4.22 -6.41
CA CYS A 146 9.26 4.49 -5.16
C CYS A 146 9.27 3.23 -4.29
N THR A 147 9.56 3.42 -3.00
CA THR A 147 9.43 2.40 -1.97
C THR A 147 8.46 2.91 -0.92
N ALA A 148 7.42 2.13 -0.62
CA ALA A 148 6.44 2.41 0.42
C ALA A 148 6.51 1.34 1.50
N LYS A 149 6.66 1.76 2.77
CA LYS A 149 6.70 0.87 3.92
C LYS A 149 5.59 1.22 4.89
N ALA A 150 4.97 0.20 5.48
CA ALA A 150 3.95 0.37 6.49
C ALA A 150 4.04 -0.74 7.56
N HIS A 151 3.63 -0.38 8.77
CA HIS A 151 3.35 -1.33 9.85
C HIS A 151 1.97 -1.04 10.40
N PHE A 152 1.15 -2.08 10.53
CA PHE A 152 -0.21 -1.97 11.09
C PHE A 152 -0.65 -3.31 11.67
N VAL A 153 -1.67 -3.25 12.53
CA VAL A 153 -2.24 -4.42 13.20
C VAL A 153 -3.60 -4.76 12.60
N VAL A 154 -3.83 -6.04 12.34
CA VAL A 154 -5.10 -6.58 11.84
C VAL A 154 -5.75 -7.41 12.94
N PRO A 155 -6.87 -6.96 13.53
CA PRO A 155 -7.60 -7.69 14.56
C PRO A 155 -8.51 -8.76 13.92
N TYR A 156 -7.91 -9.78 13.31
CA TYR A 156 -8.56 -10.73 12.42
C TYR A 156 -9.71 -11.50 13.10
N VAL A 157 -9.59 -11.82 14.38
CA VAL A 157 -10.67 -12.51 15.12
C VAL A 157 -11.87 -11.56 15.34
N GLN A 158 -11.59 -10.30 15.68
CA GLN A 158 -12.66 -9.27 15.81
C GLN A 158 -13.37 -9.04 14.47
N TRP A 159 -12.67 -9.22 13.36
CA TRP A 159 -13.20 -9.10 12.01
C TRP A 159 -13.91 -10.37 11.50
N GLY A 160 -14.10 -11.36 12.39
CA GLY A 160 -14.91 -12.54 12.13
C GLY A 160 -14.15 -13.76 11.62
N LEU A 161 -12.82 -13.71 11.52
CA LEU A 161 -12.04 -14.88 11.16
C LEU A 161 -11.95 -15.84 12.36
N LYS A 162 -11.76 -17.11 12.05
CA LYS A 162 -11.64 -18.16 13.04
C LYS A 162 -10.42 -17.98 13.93
N ASP A 163 -10.60 -18.01 15.27
CA ASP A 163 -9.53 -18.10 16.24
C ASP A 163 -8.87 -19.51 16.15
N PRO A 164 -7.60 -19.63 15.78
CA PRO A 164 -6.92 -20.91 15.67
C PRO A 164 -6.45 -21.49 17.02
N SER A 165 -6.70 -20.79 18.13
CA SER A 165 -6.33 -21.24 19.47
C SER A 165 -6.95 -22.60 19.80
N ILE A 166 -6.19 -23.44 20.48
CA ILE A 166 -6.68 -24.64 21.12
C ILE A 166 -6.48 -24.54 22.63
N PHE A 167 -7.05 -25.46 23.41
CA PHE A 167 -7.14 -25.34 24.86
C PHE A 167 -5.83 -24.94 25.56
N ILE A 168 -4.70 -25.50 25.15
CA ILE A 168 -3.37 -25.26 25.76
C ILE A 168 -2.58 -24.19 24.95
N LEU A 169 -2.70 -24.18 23.61
CA LEU A 169 -1.94 -23.29 22.73
C LEU A 169 -2.78 -22.07 22.38
N LYS A 170 -2.51 -20.97 23.05
CA LYS A 170 -3.16 -19.69 22.76
C LYS A 170 -2.43 -18.95 21.64
N VAL A 171 -3.19 -18.40 20.73
CA VAL A 171 -2.72 -17.57 19.61
C VAL A 171 -3.28 -16.16 19.79
N ALA A 172 -2.49 -15.14 19.46
CA ALA A 172 -2.96 -13.76 19.47
C ALA A 172 -4.17 -13.58 18.54
N LYS A 173 -5.10 -12.71 18.91
CA LYS A 173 -6.33 -12.45 18.13
C LYS A 173 -6.15 -11.35 17.10
N GLU A 174 -4.94 -10.84 17.02
CA GLU A 174 -4.49 -9.82 16.08
C GLU A 174 -3.13 -10.21 15.51
N VAL A 175 -2.81 -9.71 14.35
CA VAL A 175 -1.56 -9.99 13.64
C VAL A 175 -0.90 -8.67 13.25
N ASP A 176 0.41 -8.57 13.51
CA ASP A 176 1.24 -7.47 13.04
C ASP A 176 1.59 -7.69 11.57
N VAL A 177 1.40 -6.67 10.75
CA VAL A 177 1.71 -6.68 9.32
C VAL A 177 2.78 -5.64 9.02
N ASN A 178 3.87 -6.09 8.41
CA ASN A 178 4.93 -5.24 7.87
C ASN A 178 4.90 -5.33 6.35
N LEU A 179 4.61 -4.20 5.71
CA LEU A 179 4.47 -4.08 4.27
C LEU A 179 5.68 -3.33 3.69
N THR A 180 6.25 -3.85 2.63
CA THR A 180 7.21 -3.14 1.79
C THR A 180 6.79 -3.29 0.34
N LEU A 181 6.34 -2.20 -0.27
CA LEU A 181 5.99 -2.12 -1.68
C LEU A 181 7.09 -1.38 -2.42
N VAL A 182 7.58 -1.96 -3.50
CA VAL A 182 8.59 -1.37 -4.38
C VAL A 182 8.03 -1.29 -5.79
N GLY A 183 8.26 -0.17 -6.46
CA GLY A 183 7.76 0.01 -7.82
C GLY A 183 8.25 1.30 -8.44
N PHE A 184 7.55 1.73 -9.48
CA PHE A 184 7.91 2.90 -10.26
C PHE A 184 6.75 3.86 -10.41
N LEU A 185 7.07 5.15 -10.34
CA LEU A 185 6.16 6.25 -10.66
C LEU A 185 6.15 6.47 -12.17
N ALA A 186 4.96 6.61 -12.73
CA ALA A 186 4.73 6.95 -14.13
C ALA A 186 3.54 7.90 -14.23
N PRO A 187 3.40 8.65 -15.34
CA PRO A 187 2.14 9.35 -15.63
C PRO A 187 0.98 8.38 -15.59
N ALA A 188 -0.11 8.74 -14.91
CA ALA A 188 -1.33 7.94 -14.92
C ALA A 188 -1.98 8.01 -16.31
N SER A 189 -2.43 6.89 -16.83
CA SER A 189 -3.10 6.76 -18.12
C SER A 189 -4.59 7.07 -18.02
#